data_e01c1c52cd6422468fab911441388819
#
_entry.id   e01c1c52cd6422468fab911441388819
#
_cell.length_a   1.000
_cell.length_b   1.000
_cell.length_c   1.000
_cell.angle_alpha   90.00
_cell.angle_beta   90.00
_cell.angle_gamma   90.00
#
_symmetry.space_group_name_H-M   'P 1'
#
loop_
_entity.id
_entity.type
_entity.pdbx_description
1 polymer ?
#
loop_
_entity_poly.entity_id
_entity_poly.type
_entity_poly.pdbx_seq_one_letter_code
_entity_poly.pdbx_strand_id
1 'polypeptide(L)'
;RAVVVGCSPWFIDEVTQAIAEFEKTLVTPNSRFDRWLLGDKDALNATELAGYNLFKTSGCVACHNGPGVGGNSFQKMGLVEPYKTDSKAEGVAGLTGKDADRFKFKVPTLRNVALTYPYFHDGAAQTLTDAVDTMGRLQLGKKFTPEENAQIVAFLKTLTGEQPTFLIPILPPSNDKTPPPKPFG
;
A
#
# COMPACT_ATOMS: atom_id res chain seq x y z
N ARG A 1 32.76 -9.39 -15.17
CA ARG A 1 33.14 -10.51 -14.27
C ARG A 1 31.85 -11.25 -13.92
N ALA A 2 31.73 -12.50 -14.36
CA ALA A 2 30.65 -13.36 -13.93
C ALA A 2 30.85 -13.63 -12.42
N VAL A 3 29.88 -13.20 -11.61
CA VAL A 3 29.85 -13.54 -10.20
C VAL A 3 29.41 -14.99 -10.11
N VAL A 4 30.33 -15.87 -9.76
CA VAL A 4 30.01 -17.26 -9.40
C VAL A 4 29.35 -17.23 -8.04
N VAL A 5 28.06 -17.45 -8.03
CA VAL A 5 27.24 -17.50 -6.82
C VAL A 5 27.51 -18.80 -6.09
N GLY A 6 28.52 -18.82 -5.23
CA GLY A 6 28.48 -19.71 -4.08
C GLY A 6 27.63 -19.03 -3.01
N CYS A 7 26.63 -19.71 -2.44
CA CYS A 7 25.77 -19.18 -1.39
C CYS A 7 26.60 -18.81 -0.14
N SER A 8 27.18 -17.60 -0.16
CA SER A 8 27.72 -16.96 1.04
C SER A 8 26.58 -16.22 1.72
N PRO A 9 26.44 -16.21 3.06
CA PRO A 9 25.48 -15.37 3.79
C PRO A 9 25.56 -13.90 3.39
N TRP A 10 26.73 -13.42 2.99
CA TRP A 10 26.99 -12.05 2.52
C TRP A 10 26.25 -11.69 1.22
N PHE A 11 25.92 -12.68 0.40
CA PHE A 11 25.24 -12.45 -0.87
C PHE A 11 23.79 -11.99 -0.71
N ILE A 12 23.09 -12.51 0.29
CA ILE A 12 21.70 -12.10 0.57
C ILE A 12 21.67 -10.65 1.02
N ASP A 13 22.61 -10.22 1.86
CA ASP A 13 22.68 -8.83 2.33
C ASP A 13 22.96 -7.87 1.17
N GLU A 14 23.85 -8.23 0.26
CA GLU A 14 24.14 -7.42 -0.94
C GLU A 14 22.94 -7.30 -1.87
N VAL A 15 22.22 -8.41 -2.09
CA VAL A 15 20.99 -8.41 -2.91
C VAL A 15 19.89 -7.57 -2.27
N THR A 16 19.64 -7.77 -0.98
CA THR A 16 18.61 -7.00 -0.27
C THR A 16 18.96 -5.53 -0.19
N GLN A 17 20.24 -5.19 -0.03
CA GLN A 17 20.70 -3.80 -0.06
C GLN A 17 20.50 -3.17 -1.45
N ALA A 18 20.84 -3.90 -2.53
CA ALA A 18 20.62 -3.40 -3.88
C ALA A 18 19.13 -3.16 -4.18
N ILE A 19 18.26 -4.06 -3.73
CA ILE A 19 16.81 -3.89 -3.83
C ILE A 19 16.36 -2.67 -3.03
N ALA A 20 16.83 -2.52 -1.79
CA ALA A 20 16.50 -1.38 -0.94
C ALA A 20 16.94 -0.04 -1.56
N GLU A 21 18.12 0.02 -2.18
CA GLU A 21 18.57 1.24 -2.88
C GLU A 21 17.69 1.54 -4.11
N PHE A 22 17.26 0.53 -4.84
CA PHE A 22 16.30 0.71 -5.92
C PHE A 22 14.94 1.21 -5.38
N GLU A 23 14.43 0.62 -4.32
CA GLU A 23 13.15 1.02 -3.72
C GLU A 23 13.14 2.49 -3.26
N LYS A 24 14.29 3.04 -2.83
CA LYS A 24 14.41 4.47 -2.49
C LYS A 24 14.16 5.40 -3.68
N THR A 25 14.28 4.91 -4.90
CA THR A 25 13.98 5.68 -6.10
C THR A 25 12.49 5.64 -6.49
N LEU A 26 11.71 4.72 -5.88
CA LEU A 26 10.29 4.53 -6.15
C LEU A 26 9.43 5.57 -5.41
N VAL A 27 9.71 6.83 -5.63
CA VAL A 27 8.97 7.94 -5.04
C VAL A 27 8.01 8.55 -6.07
N THR A 28 6.83 8.93 -5.61
CA THR A 28 5.77 9.50 -6.43
C THR A 28 5.34 10.85 -5.85
N PRO A 29 6.14 11.90 -6.08
CA PRO A 29 5.88 13.22 -5.53
C PRO A 29 4.74 13.94 -6.28
N ASN A 30 4.44 15.16 -5.83
CA ASN A 30 3.59 16.14 -6.54
C ASN A 30 2.17 15.64 -6.81
N SER A 31 1.61 14.81 -5.93
CA SER A 31 0.19 14.49 -6.03
C SER A 31 -0.65 15.77 -5.95
N ARG A 32 -1.88 15.75 -6.47
CA ARG A 32 -2.78 16.91 -6.39
C ARG A 32 -3.02 17.32 -4.92
N PHE A 33 -3.08 16.34 -4.00
CA PHE A 33 -3.18 16.62 -2.58
C PHE A 33 -1.93 17.31 -2.03
N ASP A 34 -0.73 16.89 -2.46
CA ASP A 34 0.52 17.56 -2.04
C ASP A 34 0.55 19.02 -2.51
N ARG A 35 0.18 19.29 -3.76
CA ARG A 35 0.09 20.65 -4.28
C ARG A 35 -0.89 21.51 -3.49
N TRP A 36 -2.05 20.93 -3.13
CA TRP A 36 -3.01 21.62 -2.29
C TRP A 36 -2.46 21.96 -0.91
N LEU A 37 -1.74 21.01 -0.27
CA LEU A 37 -1.06 21.24 1.01
C LEU A 37 0.00 22.34 0.92
N LEU A 38 0.66 22.49 -0.23
CA LEU A 38 1.65 23.54 -0.52
C LEU A 38 1.02 24.90 -0.90
N GLY A 39 -0.31 25.00 -0.93
CA GLY A 39 -1.02 26.25 -1.11
C GLY A 39 -1.73 26.45 -2.46
N ASP A 40 -1.64 25.47 -3.38
CA ASP A 40 -2.42 25.48 -4.64
C ASP A 40 -3.88 25.13 -4.33
N LYS A 41 -4.68 26.17 -4.07
CA LYS A 41 -6.08 26.00 -3.66
C LYS A 41 -6.97 25.38 -4.75
N ASP A 42 -6.57 25.46 -6.00
CA ASP A 42 -7.29 24.93 -7.15
C ASP A 42 -6.93 23.48 -7.48
N ALA A 43 -5.93 22.91 -6.79
CA ALA A 43 -5.50 21.54 -6.99
C ALA A 43 -6.57 20.48 -6.62
N LEU A 44 -7.49 20.82 -5.73
CA LEU A 44 -8.62 19.97 -5.34
C LEU A 44 -9.95 20.67 -5.63
N ASN A 45 -10.91 19.91 -6.16
CA ASN A 45 -12.27 20.39 -6.34
C ASN A 45 -13.13 20.21 -5.06
N ALA A 46 -14.34 20.74 -5.07
CA ALA A 46 -15.25 20.71 -3.92
C ALA A 46 -15.59 19.29 -3.44
N THR A 47 -15.79 18.34 -4.36
CA THR A 47 -16.08 16.92 -4.03
C THR A 47 -14.89 16.27 -3.35
N GLU A 48 -13.68 16.51 -3.82
CA GLU A 48 -12.43 15.96 -3.25
C GLU A 48 -12.15 16.53 -1.86
N LEU A 49 -12.43 17.84 -1.67
CA LEU A 49 -12.33 18.49 -0.36
C LEU A 49 -13.37 17.97 0.62
N ALA A 50 -14.61 17.73 0.17
CA ALA A 50 -15.63 17.07 0.99
C ALA A 50 -15.18 15.67 1.41
N GLY A 51 -14.63 14.89 0.48
CA GLY A 51 -14.05 13.57 0.75
C GLY A 51 -12.89 13.62 1.75
N TYR A 52 -11.98 14.58 1.64
CA TYR A 52 -10.92 14.79 2.62
C TYR A 52 -11.47 15.12 4.02
N ASN A 53 -12.49 15.95 4.09
CA ASN A 53 -13.13 16.26 5.37
C ASN A 53 -13.82 15.03 5.97
N LEU A 54 -14.56 14.24 5.18
CA LEU A 54 -15.13 12.98 5.61
C LEU A 54 -14.06 11.99 6.09
N PHE A 55 -12.96 11.86 5.37
CA PHE A 55 -11.82 11.01 5.74
C PHE A 55 -11.28 11.39 7.13
N LYS A 56 -11.15 12.69 7.42
CA LYS A 56 -10.72 13.18 8.75
C LYS A 56 -11.78 12.93 9.83
N THR A 57 -13.00 13.39 9.60
CA THR A 57 -14.05 13.40 10.62
C THR A 57 -14.63 12.01 10.90
N SER A 58 -14.49 11.09 9.95
CA SER A 58 -14.87 9.69 10.15
C SER A 58 -13.88 8.90 10.99
N GLY A 59 -12.63 9.38 11.14
CA GLY A 59 -11.61 8.73 11.96
C GLY A 59 -10.56 7.94 11.17
N CYS A 60 -10.58 7.95 9.83
CA CYS A 60 -9.61 7.25 8.99
C CYS A 60 -8.15 7.69 9.28
N VAL A 61 -7.98 8.98 9.61
CA VAL A 61 -6.68 9.57 9.97
C VAL A 61 -6.05 8.99 11.23
N ALA A 62 -6.80 8.28 12.06
CA ALA A 62 -6.23 7.64 13.26
C ALA A 62 -5.16 6.60 12.88
N CYS A 63 -5.36 5.89 11.77
CA CYS A 63 -4.43 4.90 11.25
C CYS A 63 -3.70 5.37 9.98
N HIS A 64 -4.40 6.12 9.11
CA HIS A 64 -3.88 6.63 7.85
C HIS A 64 -3.42 8.08 7.99
N ASN A 65 -2.24 8.29 8.58
CA ASN A 65 -1.66 9.60 8.85
C ASN A 65 -0.20 9.69 8.41
N GLY A 66 0.41 10.87 8.63
CA GLY A 66 1.79 11.16 8.26
C GLY A 66 2.01 11.32 6.75
N PRO A 67 3.26 11.50 6.31
CA PRO A 67 3.61 11.77 4.91
C PRO A 67 3.13 10.71 3.92
N GLY A 68 3.09 9.45 4.36
CA GLY A 68 2.61 8.32 3.57
C GLY A 68 1.09 8.14 3.57
N VAL A 69 0.36 8.95 4.36
CA VAL A 69 -1.08 8.72 4.61
C VAL A 69 -1.29 7.25 5.03
N GLY A 70 -0.50 6.80 6.01
CA GLY A 70 -0.37 5.42 6.45
C GLY A 70 1.09 4.93 6.40
N GLY A 71 1.30 3.64 6.52
CA GLY A 71 2.63 2.99 6.40
C GLY A 71 3.46 2.94 7.69
N ASN A 72 3.02 3.57 8.77
CA ASN A 72 3.80 3.81 9.98
C ASN A 72 3.33 3.04 11.23
N SER A 73 2.32 2.20 11.10
CA SER A 73 1.79 1.42 12.23
C SER A 73 1.25 0.06 11.81
N PHE A 74 1.04 -0.82 12.80
CA PHE A 74 0.34 -2.08 12.63
C PHE A 74 -1.00 -1.98 13.35
N GLN A 75 -2.08 -2.35 12.68
CA GLN A 75 -3.43 -2.29 13.23
C GLN A 75 -4.18 -3.60 12.92
N LYS A 76 -5.09 -3.95 13.83
CA LYS A 76 -5.94 -5.12 13.64
C LYS A 76 -6.96 -4.83 12.52
N MET A 77 -7.02 -5.71 11.54
CA MET A 77 -8.08 -5.71 10.55
C MET A 77 -9.37 -6.21 11.21
N GLY A 78 -10.42 -5.39 11.19
CA GLY A 78 -11.68 -5.72 11.83
C GLY A 78 -11.71 -5.37 13.33
N LEU A 79 -11.64 -4.07 13.65
CA LEU A 79 -11.72 -3.56 15.02
C LEU A 79 -13.15 -3.62 15.58
N VAL A 80 -14.15 -3.29 14.76
CA VAL A 80 -15.57 -3.23 15.16
C VAL A 80 -16.30 -4.50 14.74
N GLU A 81 -16.16 -4.88 13.47
CA GLU A 81 -16.67 -6.15 12.96
C GLU A 81 -15.51 -7.04 12.51
N PRO A 82 -15.54 -8.36 12.79
CA PRO A 82 -14.50 -9.27 12.36
C PRO A 82 -14.35 -9.30 10.83
N TYR A 83 -13.12 -9.23 10.34
CA TYR A 83 -12.85 -9.45 8.93
C TYR A 83 -12.98 -10.94 8.60
N LYS A 84 -13.84 -11.27 7.65
CA LYS A 84 -14.06 -12.65 7.18
C LYS A 84 -13.22 -12.88 5.93
N THR A 85 -12.35 -13.89 5.98
CA THR A 85 -11.45 -14.25 4.88
C THR A 85 -11.12 -15.74 4.92
N ASP A 86 -10.88 -16.33 3.77
CA ASP A 86 -10.34 -17.69 3.64
C ASP A 86 -8.79 -17.71 3.66
N SER A 87 -8.16 -16.53 3.68
CA SER A 87 -6.71 -16.38 3.78
C SER A 87 -6.18 -16.98 5.09
N LYS A 88 -5.08 -17.68 5.03
CA LYS A 88 -4.37 -18.24 6.19
C LYS A 88 -3.40 -17.23 6.82
N ALA A 89 -3.33 -15.99 6.30
CA ALA A 89 -2.45 -14.95 6.81
C ALA A 89 -2.86 -14.52 8.22
N GLU A 90 -2.01 -14.77 9.19
CA GLU A 90 -2.26 -14.44 10.60
C GLU A 90 -1.79 -13.02 10.97
N GLY A 91 -1.20 -12.28 10.02
CA GLY A 91 -0.58 -10.99 10.27
C GLY A 91 0.65 -11.12 11.19
N VAL A 92 0.82 -10.16 12.10
CA VAL A 92 1.97 -10.13 13.04
C VAL A 92 2.02 -11.40 13.92
N ALA A 93 0.88 -12.06 14.18
CA ALA A 93 0.85 -13.28 14.97
C ALA A 93 1.69 -14.42 14.35
N GLY A 94 1.78 -14.46 13.01
CA GLY A 94 2.64 -15.43 12.31
C GLY A 94 4.14 -15.28 12.63
N LEU A 95 4.57 -14.10 13.12
CA LEU A 95 5.94 -13.83 13.56
C LEU A 95 6.10 -13.97 15.09
N THR A 96 5.10 -13.50 15.85
CA THR A 96 5.21 -13.40 17.32
C THR A 96 4.68 -14.63 18.04
N GLY A 97 3.84 -15.44 17.40
CA GLY A 97 3.11 -16.53 18.01
C GLY A 97 2.05 -16.10 19.03
N LYS A 98 1.77 -14.78 19.16
CA LYS A 98 0.83 -14.24 20.13
C LYS A 98 -0.54 -14.05 19.52
N ASP A 99 -1.58 -14.61 20.14
CA ASP A 99 -2.96 -14.47 19.67
C ASP A 99 -3.45 -12.99 19.67
N ALA A 100 -2.95 -12.18 20.60
CA ALA A 100 -3.23 -10.74 20.65
C ALA A 100 -2.74 -9.97 19.40
N ASP A 101 -1.84 -10.57 18.61
CA ASP A 101 -1.30 -9.98 17.37
C ASP A 101 -1.97 -10.54 16.11
N ARG A 102 -2.95 -11.42 16.26
CA ARG A 102 -3.70 -12.01 15.17
C ARG A 102 -4.45 -10.93 14.38
N PHE A 103 -4.35 -11.02 13.05
CA PHE A 103 -4.90 -10.04 12.10
C PHE A 103 -4.38 -8.62 12.25
N LYS A 104 -3.27 -8.40 12.95
CA LYS A 104 -2.56 -7.13 12.86
C LYS A 104 -1.73 -7.11 11.59
N PHE A 105 -2.01 -6.15 10.71
CA PHE A 105 -1.27 -5.90 9.48
C PHE A 105 -0.69 -4.50 9.49
N LYS A 106 0.39 -4.29 8.74
CA LYS A 106 0.89 -2.93 8.49
C LYS A 106 -0.21 -2.12 7.82
N VAL A 107 -0.54 -0.97 8.39
CA VAL A 107 -1.44 0.00 7.74
C VAL A 107 -0.78 0.43 6.43
N PRO A 108 -1.39 0.17 5.26
CA PRO A 108 -0.76 0.53 4.00
C PRO A 108 -0.70 2.04 3.82
N THR A 109 0.28 2.50 3.05
CA THR A 109 0.22 3.86 2.50
C THR A 109 -0.98 3.98 1.59
N LEU A 110 -1.65 5.13 1.62
CA LEU A 110 -2.71 5.44 0.67
C LEU A 110 -2.22 6.27 -0.53
N ARG A 111 -0.93 6.63 -0.55
CA ARG A 111 -0.34 7.20 -1.76
C ARG A 111 -0.41 6.19 -2.90
N ASN A 112 -0.85 6.63 -4.07
CA ASN A 112 -1.10 5.80 -5.26
C ASN A 112 -2.16 4.70 -5.07
N VAL A 113 -2.97 4.76 -4.02
CA VAL A 113 -3.95 3.70 -3.72
C VAL A 113 -4.91 3.43 -4.89
N ALA A 114 -5.20 4.43 -5.73
CA ALA A 114 -6.02 4.26 -6.92
C ALA A 114 -5.41 3.35 -8.00
N LEU A 115 -4.10 3.08 -7.92
CA LEU A 115 -3.34 2.29 -8.91
C LEU A 115 -3.02 0.87 -8.41
N THR A 116 -3.29 0.56 -7.14
CA THR A 116 -2.77 -0.64 -6.46
C THR A 116 -3.86 -1.65 -6.10
N TYR A 117 -4.86 -1.79 -6.94
CA TYR A 117 -5.85 -2.86 -6.80
C TYR A 117 -5.24 -4.26 -7.12
N PRO A 118 -5.81 -5.36 -6.60
CA PRO A 118 -6.90 -5.46 -5.62
C PRO A 118 -6.46 -5.06 -4.21
N TYR A 119 -7.44 -4.70 -3.36
CA TYR A 119 -7.19 -4.16 -2.03
C TYR A 119 -7.27 -5.23 -0.95
N PHE A 120 -6.69 -4.91 0.22
CA PHE A 120 -6.44 -5.75 1.39
C PHE A 120 -5.34 -6.80 1.16
N HIS A 121 -4.94 -7.48 2.23
CA HIS A 121 -3.85 -8.47 2.21
C HIS A 121 -4.18 -9.73 1.40
N ASP A 122 -5.46 -9.96 1.14
CA ASP A 122 -5.99 -11.12 0.39
C ASP A 122 -6.59 -10.73 -0.97
N GLY A 123 -6.57 -9.44 -1.31
CA GLY A 123 -7.13 -8.95 -2.57
C GLY A 123 -8.65 -9.03 -2.67
N ALA A 124 -9.36 -9.14 -1.56
CA ALA A 124 -10.81 -9.38 -1.55
C ALA A 124 -11.64 -8.23 -2.13
N ALA A 125 -11.17 -6.97 -2.03
CA ALA A 125 -11.86 -5.84 -2.61
C ALA A 125 -11.26 -5.48 -3.98
N GLN A 126 -12.09 -5.54 -5.01
CA GLN A 126 -11.66 -5.29 -6.39
C GLN A 126 -11.72 -3.81 -6.77
N THR A 127 -12.53 -3.03 -6.08
CA THR A 127 -12.66 -1.60 -6.32
C THR A 127 -12.32 -0.78 -5.09
N LEU A 128 -11.90 0.47 -5.30
CA LEU A 128 -11.65 1.40 -4.19
C LEU A 128 -12.94 1.72 -3.42
N THR A 129 -14.08 1.71 -4.10
CA THR A 129 -15.41 1.88 -3.48
C THR A 129 -15.71 0.76 -2.48
N ASP A 130 -15.46 -0.50 -2.87
CA ASP A 130 -15.64 -1.66 -1.98
C ASP A 130 -14.68 -1.62 -0.79
N ALA A 131 -13.44 -1.17 -1.04
CA ALA A 131 -12.45 -1.03 0.01
C ALA A 131 -12.85 0.03 1.04
N VAL A 132 -13.37 1.19 0.61
CA VAL A 132 -13.85 2.26 1.50
C VAL A 132 -15.06 1.81 2.30
N ASP A 133 -16.04 1.14 1.67
CA ASP A 133 -17.21 0.60 2.37
C ASP A 133 -16.79 -0.42 3.44
N THR A 134 -15.92 -1.34 3.06
CA THR A 134 -15.39 -2.38 3.98
C THR A 134 -14.65 -1.74 5.16
N MET A 135 -13.77 -0.76 4.92
CA MET A 135 -13.06 -0.05 5.99
C MET A 135 -14.01 0.73 6.90
N GLY A 136 -14.99 1.41 6.32
CA GLY A 136 -16.03 2.12 7.07
C GLY A 136 -16.73 1.19 8.07
N ARG A 137 -17.19 0.05 7.59
CA ARG A 137 -17.93 -0.92 8.39
C ARG A 137 -17.05 -1.63 9.41
N LEU A 138 -15.91 -2.19 8.98
CA LEU A 138 -15.12 -3.07 9.84
C LEU A 138 -14.25 -2.32 10.85
N GLN A 139 -13.75 -1.15 10.49
CA GLN A 139 -12.82 -0.39 11.34
C GLN A 139 -13.52 0.70 12.15
N LEU A 140 -14.58 1.30 11.62
CA LEU A 140 -15.21 2.48 12.18
C LEU A 140 -16.66 2.22 12.65
N GLY A 141 -17.26 1.06 12.30
CA GLY A 141 -18.66 0.78 12.54
C GLY A 141 -19.59 1.74 11.78
N LYS A 142 -19.11 2.32 10.68
CA LYS A 142 -19.84 3.29 9.86
C LYS A 142 -20.26 2.69 8.53
N LYS A 143 -21.48 2.95 8.12
CA LYS A 143 -21.96 2.68 6.78
C LYS A 143 -22.07 4.02 6.05
N PHE A 144 -21.15 4.26 5.14
CA PHE A 144 -21.21 5.45 4.29
C PHE A 144 -22.36 5.36 3.29
N THR A 145 -22.98 6.49 3.01
CA THR A 145 -23.88 6.58 1.86
C THR A 145 -23.08 6.44 0.56
N PRO A 146 -23.74 6.10 -0.56
CA PRO A 146 -23.04 6.05 -1.86
C PRO A 146 -22.34 7.36 -2.22
N GLU A 147 -22.91 8.50 -1.85
CA GLU A 147 -22.33 9.82 -2.08
C GLU A 147 -21.09 10.06 -1.20
N GLU A 148 -21.18 9.80 0.09
CA GLU A 148 -20.04 9.91 1.01
C GLU A 148 -18.89 9.00 0.60
N ASN A 149 -19.20 7.75 0.22
CA ASN A 149 -18.19 6.82 -0.30
C ASN A 149 -17.52 7.38 -1.57
N ALA A 150 -18.31 7.88 -2.53
CA ALA A 150 -17.79 8.48 -3.76
C ALA A 150 -16.90 9.69 -3.48
N GLN A 151 -17.24 10.53 -2.50
CA GLN A 151 -16.43 11.68 -2.08
C GLN A 151 -15.09 11.23 -1.49
N ILE A 152 -15.11 10.21 -0.59
CA ILE A 152 -13.87 9.65 -0.02
C ILE A 152 -12.99 9.06 -1.14
N VAL A 153 -13.57 8.30 -2.05
CA VAL A 153 -12.87 7.74 -3.22
C VAL A 153 -12.28 8.84 -4.08
N ALA A 154 -13.02 9.93 -4.32
CA ALA A 154 -12.52 11.09 -5.07
C ALA A 154 -11.28 11.70 -4.38
N PHE A 155 -11.32 11.89 -3.07
CA PHE A 155 -10.16 12.33 -2.30
C PHE A 155 -8.99 11.34 -2.45
N LEU A 156 -9.20 10.04 -2.25
CA LEU A 156 -8.13 9.04 -2.33
C LEU A 156 -7.43 9.03 -3.70
N LYS A 157 -8.14 9.30 -4.79
CA LYS A 157 -7.55 9.46 -6.13
C LYS A 157 -6.60 10.65 -6.24
N THR A 158 -6.78 11.70 -5.41
CA THR A 158 -5.87 12.85 -5.40
C THR A 158 -4.49 12.54 -4.82
N LEU A 159 -4.33 11.40 -4.16
CA LEU A 159 -3.07 10.91 -3.58
C LEU A 159 -2.15 10.22 -4.61
N THR A 160 -2.57 10.16 -5.86
CA THR A 160 -1.74 9.65 -6.96
C THR A 160 -0.73 10.72 -7.36
N GLY A 161 0.56 10.40 -7.20
CA GLY A 161 1.67 11.27 -7.55
C GLY A 161 2.20 11.04 -8.97
N GLU A 162 3.24 11.79 -9.32
CA GLU A 162 3.99 11.59 -10.57
C GLU A 162 4.69 10.26 -10.53
N GLN A 163 4.49 9.45 -11.59
CA GLN A 163 5.10 8.12 -11.64
C GLN A 163 6.56 8.24 -12.10
N PRO A 164 7.49 7.54 -11.43
CA PRO A 164 8.89 7.58 -11.80
C PRO A 164 9.11 6.93 -13.17
N THR A 165 10.05 7.49 -13.94
CA THR A 165 10.48 6.91 -15.22
C THR A 165 11.80 6.16 -15.01
N PHE A 166 11.84 4.89 -15.38
CA PHE A 166 13.04 4.05 -15.28
C PHE A 166 13.56 3.65 -16.65
N LEU A 167 14.87 3.70 -16.78
CA LEU A 167 15.56 3.00 -17.87
C LEU A 167 15.79 1.56 -17.44
N ILE A 168 15.07 0.63 -18.06
CA ILE A 168 15.28 -0.80 -17.80
C ILE A 168 16.63 -1.20 -18.41
N PRO A 169 17.59 -1.73 -17.62
CA PRO A 169 18.88 -2.15 -18.14
C PRO A 169 18.70 -3.35 -19.09
N ILE A 170 19.50 -3.37 -20.14
CA ILE A 170 19.60 -4.54 -21.03
C ILE A 170 20.45 -5.58 -20.31
N LEU A 171 19.83 -6.69 -19.93
CA LEU A 171 20.54 -7.80 -19.31
C LEU A 171 21.43 -8.51 -20.33
N PRO A 172 22.58 -9.04 -19.90
CA PRO A 172 23.39 -9.90 -20.75
C PRO A 172 22.58 -11.08 -21.30
N PRO A 173 22.74 -11.45 -22.56
CA PRO A 173 22.02 -12.60 -23.12
C PRO A 173 22.45 -13.89 -22.41
N SER A 174 21.50 -14.79 -22.22
CA SER A 174 21.78 -16.14 -21.76
C SER A 174 22.64 -16.89 -22.78
N ASN A 175 23.51 -17.77 -22.29
CA ASN A 175 24.35 -18.64 -23.10
C ASN A 175 24.33 -20.07 -22.54
N ASP A 176 25.05 -20.99 -23.18
CA ASP A 176 25.09 -22.41 -22.81
C ASP A 176 25.57 -22.68 -21.37
N LYS A 177 26.24 -21.69 -20.75
CA LYS A 177 26.71 -21.76 -19.36
C LYS A 177 25.76 -21.11 -18.37
N THR A 178 24.71 -20.48 -18.86
CA THR A 178 23.68 -19.87 -17.99
C THR A 178 22.82 -20.98 -17.41
N PRO A 179 22.81 -21.18 -16.08
CA PRO A 179 21.95 -22.19 -15.47
C PRO A 179 20.49 -21.94 -15.80
N PRO A 180 19.72 -23.00 -16.14
CA PRO A 180 18.28 -22.83 -16.32
C PRO A 180 17.63 -22.42 -15.00
N PRO A 181 16.59 -21.56 -15.02
CA PRO A 181 15.87 -21.19 -13.82
C PRO A 181 15.20 -22.42 -13.17
N LYS A 182 15.31 -22.53 -11.85
CA LYS A 182 14.64 -23.56 -11.06
C LYS A 182 13.69 -22.89 -10.06
N PRO A 183 12.54 -22.35 -10.51
CA PRO A 183 11.68 -21.53 -9.67
C PRO A 183 11.02 -22.30 -8.51
N PHE A 184 11.03 -23.62 -8.57
CA PHE A 184 10.41 -24.50 -7.57
C PHE A 184 11.32 -25.67 -7.15
N GLY A 185 12.63 -25.46 -7.23
CA GLY A 185 13.65 -26.45 -6.90
C GLY A 185 13.96 -26.59 -5.43
#